data_c6c998b4989c621324471b01ae349791
#
_entry.id   c6c998b4989c621324471b01ae349791
#
_cell.length_a   1.000
_cell.length_b   1.000
_cell.length_c   1.000
_cell.angle_alpha   90.00
_cell.angle_beta   90.00
_cell.angle_gamma   90.00
#
_symmetry.space_group_name_H-M   'P 1'
#
loop_
_entity.id
_entity.type
_entity.pdbx_description
1 polymer ?
#
loop_
_entity_poly.entity_id
_entity_poly.type
_entity_poly.pdbx_seq_one_letter_code
_entity_poly.pdbx_strand_id
1 'polypeptide(L)'
;METPEKHPDYVILIMTYNRVERCYKKTLTVLKDSKIPSSVINLVVHNKEQAELYRQGIPKEYYNKIIITNENKGIYGQMNWAFRHYKVGQKILKLDDDISAIYKVEGGKLVKTNTLKSIIEEGFKLCKDNGFKLWGLYPVANAYFMKSKVPYTTDLRFVVGALMGIINEKIQIDLDIKIKGDYEYAILSFLKNGGMIRFNRLAFKYDINKNQGERVDTMNKDASILIKKYPELVKPNVRRNTDKPMGEILLRKGMGLETEYDSEDELEGGKLKVEQLDRDNPDNTDVFVDKIIVTPKIKQLQEKLVELISNAKVPPVNSGFYHSGSKKRGEIIGSKGYTFNLGGGRRRFKPVGEFKQNKENPELFKTIVEYANLILPTGFEYSVITLNKNLKAKKHKDGGNDGLGCITFLGDYTGGGLYIYDDKDKPTLYPSKNVVIAFNGARLAHRTQAFTGDRYAMIFYQQVNKFKVKGIEMVGKGLEDYSDLKIY
;
A
#
# COMPACT_ATOMS: atom_id res chain seq x y z
N MET A 1 5.76 -9.06 -41.30
CA MET A 1 5.31 -7.67 -41.07
C MET A 1 5.55 -7.38 -39.59
N GLU A 2 6.58 -6.56 -39.29
CA GLU A 2 6.77 -6.09 -37.91
C GLU A 2 5.60 -5.18 -37.57
N THR A 3 4.92 -5.49 -36.45
CA THR A 3 3.90 -4.59 -35.89
C THR A 3 4.55 -3.24 -35.60
N PRO A 4 4.01 -2.09 -36.06
CA PRO A 4 4.60 -0.80 -35.78
C PRO A 4 4.78 -0.61 -34.28
N GLU A 5 6.01 -0.31 -33.87
CA GLU A 5 6.36 -0.10 -32.47
C GLU A 5 5.48 1.03 -31.89
N LYS A 6 4.59 0.68 -30.98
CA LYS A 6 3.63 1.64 -30.42
C LYS A 6 4.39 2.74 -29.70
N HIS A 7 4.21 3.99 -30.14
CA HIS A 7 4.87 5.14 -29.52
C HIS A 7 4.56 5.18 -28.01
N PRO A 8 5.56 5.35 -27.13
CA PRO A 8 5.32 5.36 -25.68
C PRO A 8 4.29 6.42 -25.27
N ASP A 9 3.38 6.09 -24.37
CA ASP A 9 2.32 6.97 -23.87
C ASP A 9 2.75 7.79 -22.62
N TYR A 10 4.06 7.90 -22.39
CA TYR A 10 4.67 8.66 -21.31
C TYR A 10 5.67 9.70 -21.82
N VAL A 11 6.01 10.66 -20.97
CA VAL A 11 7.10 11.61 -21.20
C VAL A 11 8.18 11.44 -20.14
N ILE A 12 9.42 11.66 -20.52
CA ILE A 12 10.58 11.69 -19.61
C ILE A 12 11.00 13.14 -19.42
N LEU A 13 11.14 13.55 -18.18
CA LEU A 13 11.60 14.87 -17.79
C LEU A 13 12.91 14.73 -17.02
N ILE A 14 14.02 15.17 -17.63
CA ILE A 14 15.32 15.20 -16.96
C ILE A 14 15.50 16.60 -16.39
N MET A 15 15.44 16.72 -15.05
CA MET A 15 15.70 17.96 -14.35
C MET A 15 17.21 18.18 -14.24
N THR A 16 17.70 19.28 -14.78
CA THR A 16 19.15 19.50 -14.85
C THR A 16 19.53 20.99 -14.76
N TYR A 17 20.71 21.26 -14.19
CA TYR A 17 21.26 22.59 -14.05
C TYR A 17 22.80 22.55 -14.02
N ASN A 18 23.46 23.21 -14.98
CA ASN A 18 24.91 23.37 -15.06
C ASN A 18 25.72 22.06 -15.08
N ARG A 19 25.14 20.97 -15.64
CA ARG A 19 25.72 19.61 -15.62
C ARG A 19 25.63 18.91 -16.98
N VAL A 20 25.91 19.64 -18.07
CA VAL A 20 25.74 19.17 -19.45
C VAL A 20 26.43 17.83 -19.68
N GLU A 21 27.73 17.75 -19.41
CA GLU A 21 28.53 16.54 -19.60
C GLU A 21 28.00 15.36 -18.77
N ARG A 22 27.59 15.63 -17.54
CA ARG A 22 27.06 14.61 -16.63
C ARG A 22 25.73 14.08 -17.13
N CYS A 23 24.80 14.95 -17.54
CA CYS A 23 23.53 14.59 -18.15
C CYS A 23 23.74 13.70 -19.38
N TYR A 24 24.67 14.10 -20.26
CA TYR A 24 24.97 13.39 -21.49
C TYR A 24 25.60 12.02 -21.23
N LYS A 25 26.69 11.96 -20.44
CA LYS A 25 27.47 10.73 -20.23
C LYS A 25 26.81 9.74 -19.26
N LYS A 26 25.80 10.15 -18.50
CA LYS A 26 25.12 9.28 -17.54
C LYS A 26 23.65 9.04 -17.94
N THR A 27 22.73 9.91 -17.54
CA THR A 27 21.29 9.66 -17.72
C THR A 27 20.88 9.43 -19.15
N LEU A 28 21.35 10.26 -20.09
CA LEU A 28 21.03 10.08 -21.52
C LEU A 28 21.64 8.81 -22.11
N THR A 29 22.86 8.43 -21.68
CA THR A 29 23.47 7.16 -22.09
C THR A 29 22.67 5.97 -21.57
N VAL A 30 22.24 5.98 -20.31
CA VAL A 30 21.39 4.91 -19.75
C VAL A 30 20.06 4.79 -20.50
N LEU A 31 19.45 5.91 -20.90
CA LEU A 31 18.22 5.92 -21.69
C LEU A 31 18.44 5.33 -23.08
N LYS A 32 19.53 5.73 -23.77
CA LYS A 32 19.91 5.20 -25.06
C LYS A 32 20.19 3.69 -25.02
N ASP A 33 21.00 3.25 -24.04
CA ASP A 33 21.32 1.82 -23.84
C ASP A 33 20.06 0.98 -23.55
N SER A 34 19.07 1.61 -22.94
CA SER A 34 17.76 0.99 -22.66
C SER A 34 16.76 1.09 -23.82
N LYS A 35 17.21 1.54 -25.01
CA LYS A 35 16.41 1.68 -26.23
C LYS A 35 15.15 2.54 -26.03
N ILE A 36 15.25 3.60 -25.24
CA ILE A 36 14.16 4.55 -25.03
C ILE A 36 14.25 5.59 -26.16
N PRO A 37 13.16 5.83 -26.93
CA PRO A 37 13.18 6.76 -28.02
C PRO A 37 13.38 8.20 -27.55
N SER A 38 14.25 8.95 -28.20
CA SER A 38 14.54 10.35 -27.84
C SER A 38 13.30 11.25 -27.94
N SER A 39 12.31 10.88 -28.74
CA SER A 39 11.06 11.61 -28.93
C SER A 39 10.24 11.81 -27.65
N VAL A 40 10.45 10.98 -26.61
CA VAL A 40 9.78 11.12 -25.29
C VAL A 40 10.66 11.83 -24.25
N ILE A 41 11.94 12.11 -24.55
CA ILE A 41 12.91 12.65 -23.59
C ILE A 41 12.96 14.19 -23.70
N ASN A 42 12.68 14.88 -22.61
CA ASN A 42 12.75 16.33 -22.54
C ASN A 42 13.72 16.75 -21.44
N LEU A 43 14.62 17.67 -21.76
CA LEU A 43 15.49 18.31 -20.78
C LEU A 43 14.75 19.51 -20.18
N VAL A 44 14.74 19.60 -18.85
CA VAL A 44 14.04 20.67 -18.14
C VAL A 44 15.09 21.55 -17.47
N VAL A 45 15.14 22.80 -17.87
CA VAL A 45 16.13 23.79 -17.43
C VAL A 45 15.47 25.05 -16.91
N HIS A 46 16.23 25.82 -16.14
CA HIS A 46 15.71 27.01 -15.48
C HIS A 46 15.46 28.17 -16.48
N ASN A 47 16.43 28.52 -17.31
CA ASN A 47 16.41 29.72 -18.15
C ASN A 47 16.99 29.48 -19.55
N LYS A 48 17.00 30.54 -20.37
CA LYS A 48 17.51 30.49 -21.75
C LYS A 48 19.01 30.19 -21.84
N GLU A 49 19.80 30.70 -20.92
CA GLU A 49 21.26 30.50 -20.88
C GLU A 49 21.55 29.01 -20.64
N GLN A 50 20.87 28.40 -19.68
CA GLN A 50 20.97 26.97 -19.46
C GLN A 50 20.53 26.18 -20.71
N ALA A 51 19.44 26.56 -21.36
CA ALA A 51 18.99 25.90 -22.58
C ALA A 51 20.05 25.92 -23.68
N GLU A 52 20.76 27.03 -23.83
CA GLU A 52 21.80 27.15 -24.83
C GLU A 52 23.01 26.25 -24.53
N LEU A 53 23.45 26.19 -23.26
CA LEU A 53 24.52 25.28 -22.85
C LEU A 53 24.20 23.81 -23.20
N TYR A 54 22.96 23.38 -22.97
CA TYR A 54 22.53 22.00 -23.26
C TYR A 54 22.39 21.76 -24.76
N ARG A 55 21.98 22.75 -25.61
CA ARG A 55 21.94 22.64 -27.06
C ARG A 55 23.34 22.47 -27.66
N GLN A 56 24.30 23.18 -27.11
CA GLN A 56 25.68 23.12 -27.60
C GLN A 56 26.42 21.85 -27.14
N GLY A 57 26.10 21.36 -25.96
CA GLY A 57 26.84 20.25 -25.35
C GLY A 57 26.24 18.87 -25.52
N ILE A 58 24.98 18.73 -26.00
CA ILE A 58 24.31 17.43 -26.18
C ILE A 58 23.79 17.31 -27.64
N PRO A 59 24.16 16.25 -28.38
CA PRO A 59 23.63 15.99 -29.71
C PRO A 59 22.11 15.87 -29.73
N LYS A 60 21.48 16.44 -30.74
CA LYS A 60 20.01 16.57 -30.84
C LYS A 60 19.27 15.23 -30.84
N GLU A 61 19.90 14.19 -31.32
CA GLU A 61 19.33 12.84 -31.37
C GLU A 61 19.08 12.21 -30.00
N TYR A 62 19.60 12.77 -28.89
CA TYR A 62 19.43 12.25 -27.52
C TYR A 62 18.18 12.76 -26.81
N TYR A 63 17.53 13.81 -27.31
CA TYR A 63 16.36 14.40 -26.68
C TYR A 63 15.38 15.01 -27.70
N ASN A 64 14.11 15.10 -27.29
CA ASN A 64 13.07 15.72 -28.09
C ASN A 64 13.18 17.27 -28.07
N LYS A 65 13.09 17.84 -26.86
CA LYS A 65 13.13 19.29 -26.65
C LYS A 65 13.75 19.68 -25.32
N ILE A 66 14.17 20.95 -25.24
CA ILE A 66 14.57 21.59 -24.00
C ILE A 66 13.42 22.49 -23.55
N ILE A 67 12.96 22.29 -22.33
CA ILE A 67 11.86 23.03 -21.70
C ILE A 67 12.45 24.05 -20.73
N ILE A 68 12.12 25.31 -20.93
CA ILE A 68 12.54 26.41 -20.08
C ILE A 68 11.39 26.73 -19.13
N THR A 69 11.61 26.57 -17.82
CA THR A 69 10.56 26.76 -16.81
C THR A 69 10.48 28.16 -16.27
N ASN A 70 11.59 28.93 -16.31
CA ASN A 70 11.78 30.21 -15.62
C ASN A 70 11.53 30.13 -14.09
N GLU A 71 11.55 28.91 -13.52
CA GLU A 71 11.37 28.69 -12.10
C GLU A 71 12.71 28.79 -11.37
N ASN A 72 12.82 29.68 -10.40
CA ASN A 72 14.03 29.91 -9.62
C ASN A 72 14.01 29.27 -8.21
N LYS A 73 13.02 28.42 -7.92
CA LYS A 73 12.83 27.78 -6.62
C LYS A 73 13.40 26.36 -6.57
N GLY A 74 14.50 26.12 -7.27
CA GLY A 74 15.19 24.84 -7.29
C GLY A 74 14.45 23.73 -7.99
N ILE A 75 14.85 22.48 -7.71
CA ILE A 75 14.30 21.29 -8.38
C ILE A 75 12.79 21.11 -8.12
N TYR A 76 12.29 21.41 -6.93
CA TYR A 76 10.87 21.27 -6.61
C TYR A 76 10.01 22.38 -7.24
N GLY A 77 10.58 23.57 -7.47
CA GLY A 77 9.93 24.59 -8.30
C GLY A 77 9.72 24.08 -9.74
N GLN A 78 10.74 23.49 -10.32
CA GLN A 78 10.66 22.88 -11.67
C GLN A 78 9.68 21.70 -11.70
N MET A 79 9.68 20.84 -10.69
CA MET A 79 8.71 19.74 -10.58
C MET A 79 7.28 20.26 -10.48
N ASN A 80 7.02 21.24 -9.62
CA ASN A 80 5.72 21.87 -9.46
C ASN A 80 5.25 22.53 -10.76
N TRP A 81 6.17 23.19 -11.49
CA TRP A 81 5.90 23.73 -12.81
C TRP A 81 5.46 22.60 -13.77
N ALA A 82 6.19 21.50 -13.83
CA ALA A 82 5.88 20.36 -14.68
C ALA A 82 4.49 19.77 -14.34
N PHE A 83 4.18 19.60 -13.06
CA PHE A 83 2.88 19.08 -12.63
C PHE A 83 1.72 20.01 -13.01
N ARG A 84 1.91 21.32 -12.97
CA ARG A 84 0.92 22.30 -13.48
C ARG A 84 0.79 22.27 -14.99
N HIS A 85 1.91 22.12 -15.71
CA HIS A 85 1.99 22.20 -17.17
C HIS A 85 1.35 20.98 -17.85
N TYR A 86 1.67 19.77 -17.40
CA TYR A 86 1.14 18.55 -18.00
C TYR A 86 -0.29 18.26 -17.52
N LYS A 87 -1.13 17.68 -18.40
CA LYS A 87 -2.53 17.34 -18.06
C LYS A 87 -2.62 16.30 -16.95
N VAL A 88 -3.76 16.28 -16.25
CA VAL A 88 -4.10 15.19 -15.32
C VAL A 88 -4.12 13.86 -16.05
N GLY A 89 -3.58 12.80 -15.44
CA GLY A 89 -3.46 11.48 -16.04
C GLY A 89 -2.23 11.30 -16.95
N GLN A 90 -1.48 12.38 -17.26
CA GLN A 90 -0.23 12.24 -18.02
C GLN A 90 0.78 11.40 -17.24
N LYS A 91 1.31 10.36 -17.88
CA LYS A 91 2.41 9.57 -17.37
C LYS A 91 3.72 10.34 -17.54
N ILE A 92 4.42 10.57 -16.45
CA ILE A 92 5.69 11.31 -16.39
C ILE A 92 6.72 10.43 -15.69
N LEU A 93 7.85 10.19 -16.34
CA LEU A 93 9.05 9.69 -15.67
C LEU A 93 9.97 10.88 -15.39
N LYS A 94 10.08 11.26 -14.11
CA LYS A 94 11.04 12.29 -13.67
C LYS A 94 12.38 11.62 -13.40
N LEU A 95 13.45 12.20 -13.96
CA LEU A 95 14.82 11.75 -13.74
C LEU A 95 15.72 12.91 -13.34
N ASP A 96 16.76 12.60 -12.55
CA ASP A 96 17.93 13.47 -12.38
C ASP A 96 18.95 13.23 -13.50
N ASP A 97 19.90 14.14 -13.65
CA ASP A 97 20.90 14.15 -14.71
C ASP A 97 22.13 13.24 -14.46
N ASP A 98 22.12 12.46 -13.38
CA ASP A 98 23.28 11.70 -12.90
C ASP A 98 23.07 10.20 -12.71
N ILE A 99 22.02 9.66 -13.28
CA ILE A 99 21.77 8.22 -13.25
C ILE A 99 22.78 7.50 -14.12
N SER A 100 23.57 6.62 -13.52
CA SER A 100 24.70 5.96 -14.19
C SER A 100 24.45 4.49 -14.53
N ALA A 101 23.50 3.82 -13.87
CA ALA A 101 23.13 2.44 -14.17
C ALA A 101 21.80 2.06 -13.50
N ILE A 102 21.13 1.07 -14.09
CA ILE A 102 20.00 0.35 -13.50
C ILE A 102 20.49 -1.05 -13.11
N TYR A 103 20.03 -1.53 -11.96
CA TYR A 103 20.39 -2.83 -11.41
C TYR A 103 19.15 -3.65 -11.07
N LYS A 104 19.28 -4.96 -11.22
CA LYS A 104 18.35 -5.96 -10.68
C LYS A 104 19.07 -6.89 -9.71
N VAL A 105 18.36 -7.50 -8.78
CA VAL A 105 18.91 -8.55 -7.92
C VAL A 105 18.63 -9.91 -8.55
N GLU A 106 19.71 -10.65 -8.84
CA GLU A 106 19.68 -12.04 -9.30
C GLU A 106 20.67 -12.87 -8.49
N GLY A 107 20.25 -14.02 -7.97
CA GLY A 107 21.11 -14.88 -7.14
C GLY A 107 21.71 -14.16 -5.92
N GLY A 108 21.02 -13.17 -5.35
CA GLY A 108 21.52 -12.38 -4.22
C GLY A 108 22.60 -11.33 -4.58
N LYS A 109 22.87 -11.10 -5.87
CA LYS A 109 23.86 -10.13 -6.36
C LYS A 109 23.21 -9.07 -7.22
N LEU A 110 23.81 -7.87 -7.24
CA LEU A 110 23.43 -6.81 -8.17
C LEU A 110 23.95 -7.10 -9.56
N VAL A 111 23.07 -7.16 -10.52
CA VAL A 111 23.37 -7.31 -11.94
C VAL A 111 22.91 -6.04 -12.67
N LYS A 112 23.82 -5.41 -13.44
CA LYS A 112 23.48 -4.26 -14.29
C LYS A 112 22.51 -4.70 -15.39
N THR A 113 21.51 -3.88 -15.69
CA THR A 113 20.52 -4.18 -16.73
C THR A 113 20.22 -2.95 -17.57
N ASN A 114 19.85 -3.18 -18.84
CA ASN A 114 19.40 -2.16 -19.77
C ASN A 114 17.88 -2.28 -20.05
N THR A 115 17.12 -2.81 -19.11
CA THR A 115 15.67 -3.07 -19.26
C THR A 115 14.81 -1.92 -18.73
N LEU A 116 15.33 -0.68 -18.67
CA LEU A 116 14.59 0.46 -18.12
C LEU A 116 13.26 0.71 -18.86
N LYS A 117 13.20 0.48 -20.19
CA LYS A 117 11.96 0.61 -20.96
C LYS A 117 10.84 -0.27 -20.40
N SER A 118 11.11 -1.56 -20.23
CA SER A 118 10.12 -2.51 -19.67
C SER A 118 9.77 -2.20 -18.20
N ILE A 119 10.74 -1.73 -17.41
CA ILE A 119 10.49 -1.30 -16.02
C ILE A 119 9.52 -0.11 -15.97
N ILE A 120 9.65 0.86 -16.86
CA ILE A 120 8.75 2.02 -16.95
C ILE A 120 7.32 1.56 -17.31
N GLU A 121 7.20 0.70 -18.31
CA GLU A 121 5.91 0.16 -18.77
C GLU A 121 5.23 -0.64 -17.64
N GLU A 122 5.98 -1.50 -16.95
CA GLU A 122 5.48 -2.28 -15.81
C GLU A 122 5.09 -1.37 -14.64
N GLY A 123 5.90 -0.38 -14.27
CA GLY A 123 5.61 0.56 -13.19
C GLY A 123 4.30 1.32 -13.43
N PHE A 124 4.07 1.82 -14.63
CA PHE A 124 2.81 2.48 -14.98
C PHE A 124 1.63 1.51 -15.07
N LYS A 125 1.86 0.28 -15.54
CA LYS A 125 0.85 -0.77 -15.54
C LYS A 125 0.40 -1.11 -14.11
N LEU A 126 1.35 -1.38 -13.21
CA LEU A 126 1.06 -1.67 -11.80
C LEU A 126 0.34 -0.51 -11.10
N CYS A 127 0.74 0.74 -11.38
CA CYS A 127 0.01 1.91 -10.88
C CYS A 127 -1.45 1.92 -11.35
N LYS A 128 -1.69 1.64 -12.63
CA LYS A 128 -3.05 1.57 -13.19
C LYS A 128 -3.87 0.46 -12.55
N ASP A 129 -3.31 -0.74 -12.46
CA ASP A 129 -3.98 -1.95 -11.97
C ASP A 129 -4.37 -1.81 -10.48
N ASN A 130 -3.57 -1.06 -9.70
CA ASN A 130 -3.80 -0.83 -8.26
C ASN A 130 -4.47 0.53 -7.94
N GLY A 131 -4.75 1.36 -8.93
CA GLY A 131 -5.32 2.69 -8.73
C GLY A 131 -4.32 3.73 -8.19
N PHE A 132 -3.03 3.41 -8.14
CA PHE A 132 -1.97 4.29 -7.63
C PHE A 132 -1.44 5.24 -8.69
N LYS A 133 -0.70 6.27 -8.24
CA LYS A 133 -0.20 7.35 -9.11
C LYS A 133 1.30 7.59 -9.00
N LEU A 134 1.98 6.87 -8.14
CA LEU A 134 3.43 6.97 -7.94
C LEU A 134 4.06 5.59 -7.94
N TRP A 135 5.19 5.46 -8.66
CA TRP A 135 6.06 4.29 -8.56
C TRP A 135 7.54 4.70 -8.53
N GLY A 136 8.37 3.85 -7.94
CA GLY A 136 9.82 4.03 -7.93
C GLY A 136 10.58 2.74 -7.69
N LEU A 137 11.90 2.84 -7.73
CA LEU A 137 12.82 1.73 -7.50
C LEU A 137 13.33 1.74 -6.06
N TYR A 138 14.01 0.67 -5.67
CA TYR A 138 14.67 0.60 -4.35
C TYR A 138 15.71 1.73 -4.22
N PRO A 139 15.73 2.45 -3.08
CA PRO A 139 16.48 3.70 -2.96
C PRO A 139 18.00 3.54 -2.98
N VAL A 140 18.51 2.35 -2.68
CA VAL A 140 19.96 2.08 -2.62
C VAL A 140 20.31 0.83 -3.42
N ALA A 141 21.23 0.97 -4.38
CA ALA A 141 21.73 -0.18 -5.16
C ALA A 141 22.70 -1.02 -4.31
N ASN A 142 22.16 -1.79 -3.37
CA ASN A 142 22.91 -2.71 -2.53
C ASN A 142 22.09 -3.99 -2.30
N ALA A 143 22.58 -5.12 -2.80
CA ALA A 143 21.89 -6.41 -2.71
C ALA A 143 21.65 -6.86 -1.25
N TYR A 144 22.50 -6.42 -0.32
CA TYR A 144 22.31 -6.72 1.10
C TYR A 144 20.98 -6.22 1.66
N PHE A 145 20.50 -5.06 1.18
CA PHE A 145 19.22 -4.47 1.57
C PHE A 145 18.04 -4.87 0.66
N MET A 146 18.31 -5.54 -0.46
CA MET A 146 17.30 -5.90 -1.49
C MET A 146 16.93 -7.38 -1.43
N LYS A 147 16.75 -7.91 -0.22
CA LYS A 147 16.50 -9.35 0.03
C LYS A 147 15.03 -9.76 -0.14
N SER A 148 14.12 -8.81 -0.35
CA SER A 148 12.69 -9.10 -0.46
C SER A 148 12.39 -10.16 -1.50
N LYS A 149 11.56 -11.13 -1.16
CA LYS A 149 11.04 -12.15 -2.08
C LYS A 149 9.98 -11.57 -3.00
N VAL A 150 9.21 -10.59 -2.54
CA VAL A 150 8.18 -9.92 -3.36
C VAL A 150 8.82 -8.88 -4.28
N PRO A 151 8.40 -8.82 -5.56
CA PRO A 151 9.00 -7.93 -6.55
C PRO A 151 8.75 -6.45 -6.26
N TYR A 152 7.62 -6.09 -5.64
CA TYR A 152 7.26 -4.72 -5.28
C TYR A 152 6.39 -4.69 -4.03
N THR A 153 6.25 -3.50 -3.43
CA THR A 153 5.36 -3.20 -2.31
C THR A 153 4.42 -2.05 -2.67
N THR A 154 3.29 -1.95 -1.96
CA THR A 154 2.19 -1.00 -2.27
C THR A 154 1.91 0.00 -1.16
N ASP A 155 2.55 -0.14 -0.01
CA ASP A 155 2.43 0.73 1.16
C ASP A 155 3.22 2.05 1.01
N LEU A 156 3.14 2.92 2.01
CA LEU A 156 3.93 4.15 2.04
C LEU A 156 5.42 3.83 2.13
N ARG A 157 6.15 4.14 1.09
CA ARG A 157 7.60 3.96 0.98
C ARG A 157 8.28 5.22 0.49
N PHE A 158 9.54 5.35 0.86
CA PHE A 158 10.39 6.35 0.24
C PHE A 158 10.64 6.00 -1.24
N VAL A 159 10.28 6.91 -2.12
CA VAL A 159 10.60 6.90 -3.54
C VAL A 159 11.59 8.01 -3.80
N VAL A 160 12.81 7.65 -4.19
CA VAL A 160 13.90 8.62 -4.40
C VAL A 160 13.57 9.54 -5.56
N GLY A 161 13.67 10.83 -5.33
CA GLY A 161 13.37 11.87 -6.32
C GLY A 161 14.19 11.78 -7.59
N ALA A 162 15.35 11.14 -7.56
CA ALA A 162 16.20 10.98 -8.75
C ALA A 162 15.57 10.09 -9.85
N LEU A 163 14.64 9.18 -9.50
CA LEU A 163 13.87 8.38 -10.44
C LEU A 163 12.46 8.14 -9.89
N MET A 164 11.47 8.82 -10.44
CA MET A 164 10.08 8.74 -10.05
C MET A 164 9.16 8.60 -11.27
N GLY A 165 8.34 7.56 -11.29
CA GLY A 165 7.26 7.44 -12.27
C GLY A 165 5.95 7.95 -11.68
N ILE A 166 5.31 8.91 -12.33
CA ILE A 166 4.20 9.69 -11.84
C ILE A 166 3.06 9.67 -12.86
N ILE A 167 1.86 9.34 -12.44
CA ILE A 167 0.64 9.67 -13.18
C ILE A 167 0.13 10.99 -12.62
N ASN A 168 0.25 12.06 -13.40
CA ASN A 168 0.07 13.44 -12.92
C ASN A 168 -1.33 13.70 -12.33
N GLU A 169 -1.36 14.20 -11.13
CA GLU A 169 -2.57 14.62 -10.42
C GLU A 169 -2.51 16.08 -9.94
N LYS A 170 -1.56 16.85 -10.45
CA LYS A 170 -1.32 18.25 -10.05
C LYS A 170 -0.93 18.42 -8.57
N ILE A 171 -0.41 17.38 -7.91
CA ILE A 171 0.15 17.48 -6.56
C ILE A 171 1.31 18.47 -6.58
N GLN A 172 1.35 19.39 -5.61
CA GLN A 172 2.40 20.39 -5.48
C GLN A 172 3.20 20.12 -4.21
N ILE A 173 4.52 20.15 -4.33
CA ILE A 173 5.48 20.05 -3.23
C ILE A 173 5.57 21.42 -2.55
N ASP A 174 5.62 21.44 -1.23
CA ASP A 174 5.85 22.65 -0.44
C ASP A 174 7.26 23.19 -0.71
N LEU A 175 7.34 24.42 -1.21
CA LEU A 175 8.61 25.03 -1.58
C LEU A 175 9.46 25.52 -0.41
N ASP A 176 8.96 25.43 0.82
CA ASP A 176 9.76 25.60 2.03
C ASP A 176 10.65 24.39 2.31
N ILE A 177 10.29 23.22 1.77
CA ILE A 177 11.09 21.99 1.76
C ILE A 177 12.10 22.07 0.60
N LYS A 178 13.41 22.05 0.91
CA LYS A 178 14.46 22.28 -0.10
C LYS A 178 15.12 21.00 -0.63
N ILE A 179 15.21 19.95 0.21
CA ILE A 179 15.96 18.72 -0.10
C ILE A 179 15.06 17.47 -0.01
N LYS A 180 14.05 17.47 0.86
CA LYS A 180 13.20 16.30 1.15
C LYS A 180 11.81 16.37 0.49
N GLY A 181 11.65 17.10 -0.59
CA GLY A 181 10.37 17.19 -1.31
C GLY A 181 9.93 15.88 -1.96
N ASP A 182 10.84 14.94 -2.22
CA ASP A 182 10.53 13.59 -2.66
C ASP A 182 9.83 12.78 -1.54
N TYR A 183 10.21 12.97 -0.28
CA TYR A 183 9.46 12.44 0.88
C TYR A 183 8.04 13.03 0.92
N GLU A 184 7.92 14.35 0.77
CA GLU A 184 6.61 14.99 0.79
C GLU A 184 5.72 14.53 -0.36
N TYR A 185 6.29 14.43 -1.58
CA TYR A 185 5.54 13.94 -2.73
C TYR A 185 5.03 12.50 -2.51
N ALA A 186 5.85 11.64 -1.94
CA ALA A 186 5.46 10.27 -1.61
C ALA A 186 4.31 10.25 -0.58
N ILE A 187 4.39 11.09 0.47
CA ILE A 187 3.34 11.24 1.47
C ILE A 187 2.04 11.76 0.84
N LEU A 188 2.10 12.83 0.07
CA LEU A 188 0.92 13.44 -0.56
C LEU A 188 0.25 12.48 -1.56
N SER A 189 1.05 11.76 -2.36
CA SER A 189 0.54 10.73 -3.26
C SER A 189 -0.11 9.58 -2.49
N PHE A 190 0.50 9.14 -1.40
CA PHE A 190 -0.05 8.09 -0.54
C PHE A 190 -1.36 8.53 0.13
N LEU A 191 -1.40 9.73 0.72
CA LEU A 191 -2.60 10.28 1.34
C LEU A 191 -3.77 10.39 0.35
N LYS A 192 -3.47 10.72 -0.91
CA LYS A 192 -4.48 10.88 -1.95
C LYS A 192 -4.98 9.55 -2.52
N ASN A 193 -4.08 8.58 -2.71
CA ASN A 193 -4.35 7.35 -3.48
C ASN A 193 -4.34 6.07 -2.63
N GLY A 194 -3.94 6.13 -1.37
CA GLY A 194 -3.91 4.99 -0.46
C GLY A 194 -2.73 4.03 -0.66
N GLY A 195 -1.84 4.30 -1.63
CA GLY A 195 -0.69 3.46 -1.90
C GLY A 195 0.20 3.98 -3.02
N MET A 196 1.29 3.27 -3.25
CA MET A 196 2.25 3.50 -4.34
C MET A 196 2.95 2.19 -4.70
N ILE A 197 3.64 2.15 -5.83
CA ILE A 197 4.45 0.99 -6.20
C ILE A 197 5.92 1.30 -5.92
N ARG A 198 6.59 0.48 -5.10
CA ARG A 198 8.04 0.48 -4.99
C ARG A 198 8.59 -0.89 -5.31
N PHE A 199 9.39 -0.95 -6.40
CA PHE A 199 10.09 -2.17 -6.77
C PHE A 199 11.18 -2.50 -5.73
N ASN A 200 11.19 -3.73 -5.23
CA ASN A 200 12.10 -4.16 -4.16
C ASN A 200 13.39 -4.81 -4.70
N ARG A 201 13.37 -5.30 -5.93
CA ARG A 201 14.50 -6.01 -6.56
C ARG A 201 15.13 -5.26 -7.73
N LEU A 202 14.72 -4.02 -7.94
CA LEU A 202 15.24 -3.10 -8.93
C LEU A 202 15.76 -1.84 -8.24
N ALA A 203 16.94 -1.39 -8.61
CA ALA A 203 17.56 -0.17 -8.08
C ALA A 203 18.32 0.57 -9.16
N PHE A 204 18.76 1.76 -8.87
CA PHE A 204 19.58 2.57 -9.77
C PHE A 204 20.75 3.20 -9.02
N LYS A 205 21.80 3.54 -9.75
CA LYS A 205 22.97 4.24 -9.22
C LYS A 205 22.97 5.68 -9.71
N TYR A 206 23.14 6.60 -8.79
CA TYR A 206 23.28 8.03 -9.02
C TYR A 206 24.36 8.58 -8.10
N ASP A 207 24.84 9.82 -8.36
CA ASP A 207 25.88 10.40 -7.55
C ASP A 207 25.29 11.13 -6.34
N ILE A 208 25.72 10.76 -5.16
CA ILE A 208 25.36 11.47 -3.94
C ILE A 208 26.35 12.65 -3.79
N ASN A 209 25.84 13.89 -3.82
CA ASN A 209 26.65 15.09 -3.59
C ASN A 209 27.24 15.08 -2.18
N LYS A 210 28.58 15.20 -2.09
CA LYS A 210 29.35 15.12 -0.84
C LYS A 210 29.49 16.43 -0.06
N ASN A 211 28.92 17.56 -0.52
CA ASN A 211 28.98 18.84 0.21
C ASN A 211 28.10 18.78 1.46
N GLN A 212 28.73 18.61 2.64
CA GLN A 212 28.04 18.16 3.86
C GLN A 212 27.58 19.30 4.79
N GLY A 213 28.21 20.47 4.83
CA GLY A 213 27.92 21.47 5.85
C GLY A 213 26.52 22.14 5.76
N GLU A 214 26.32 23.01 4.79
CA GLU A 214 25.04 23.73 4.58
C GLU A 214 23.86 22.78 4.31
N ARG A 215 24.15 21.59 3.77
CA ARG A 215 23.16 20.56 3.48
C ARG A 215 22.57 19.94 4.74
N VAL A 216 23.37 19.80 5.81
CA VAL A 216 22.91 19.21 7.09
C VAL A 216 21.85 20.09 7.75
N ASP A 217 22.07 21.41 7.81
CA ASP A 217 21.09 22.34 8.41
C ASP A 217 19.78 22.36 7.62
N THR A 218 19.89 22.36 6.30
CA THR A 218 18.72 22.27 5.42
C THR A 218 17.98 20.95 5.59
N MET A 219 18.68 19.82 5.71
CA MET A 219 18.09 18.51 5.97
C MET A 219 17.37 18.46 7.32
N ASN A 220 17.94 19.07 8.36
CA ASN A 220 17.32 19.16 9.69
C ASN A 220 16.05 20.01 9.66
N LYS A 221 16.10 21.17 8.95
CA LYS A 221 14.94 22.04 8.76
C LYS A 221 13.81 21.33 8.03
N ASP A 222 14.10 20.70 6.90
CA ASP A 222 13.13 19.95 6.12
C ASP A 222 12.53 18.79 6.92
N ALA A 223 13.35 18.05 7.67
CA ALA A 223 12.91 16.98 8.56
C ALA A 223 11.91 17.52 9.60
N SER A 224 12.22 18.65 10.23
CA SER A 224 11.36 19.29 11.23
C SER A 224 10.01 19.73 10.62
N ILE A 225 10.03 20.28 9.41
CA ILE A 225 8.81 20.66 8.68
C ILE A 225 7.94 19.40 8.43
N LEU A 226 8.55 18.33 7.90
CA LEU A 226 7.83 17.10 7.56
C LEU A 226 7.27 16.39 8.79
N ILE A 227 8.04 16.31 9.89
CA ILE A 227 7.56 15.72 11.15
C ILE A 227 6.38 16.52 11.72
N LYS A 228 6.46 17.87 11.70
CA LYS A 228 5.38 18.73 12.17
C LYS A 228 4.13 18.63 11.29
N LYS A 229 4.32 18.57 9.97
CA LYS A 229 3.24 18.57 8.97
C LYS A 229 2.54 17.22 8.88
N TYR A 230 3.29 16.12 9.09
CA TYR A 230 2.80 14.74 8.96
C TYR A 230 3.19 13.86 10.15
N PRO A 231 2.81 14.20 11.40
CA PRO A 231 3.30 13.55 12.61
C PRO A 231 2.96 12.05 12.67
N GLU A 232 1.87 11.63 12.00
CA GLU A 232 1.44 10.24 11.95
C GLU A 232 2.21 9.40 10.92
N LEU A 233 2.84 10.04 9.94
CA LEU A 233 3.50 9.36 8.80
C LEU A 233 5.00 9.52 8.79
N VAL A 234 5.55 10.44 9.59
CA VAL A 234 6.99 10.75 9.62
C VAL A 234 7.49 10.69 11.05
N LYS A 235 8.64 10.06 11.26
CA LYS A 235 9.37 10.10 12.53
C LYS A 235 10.86 10.36 12.33
N PRO A 236 11.58 10.91 13.33
CA PRO A 236 13.03 11.00 13.27
C PRO A 236 13.66 9.60 13.21
N ASN A 237 14.75 9.46 12.44
CA ASN A 237 15.57 8.28 12.51
C ASN A 237 16.58 8.42 13.65
N VAL A 238 16.18 8.05 14.87
CA VAL A 238 16.99 8.19 16.07
C VAL A 238 18.32 7.44 16.03
N ARG A 239 18.40 6.36 15.27
CA ARG A 239 19.65 5.57 15.12
C ARG A 239 20.72 6.28 14.31
N ARG A 240 20.32 7.10 13.31
CA ARG A 240 21.26 7.89 12.50
C ARG A 240 21.48 9.31 13.02
N ASN A 241 20.67 9.76 13.97
CA ASN A 241 20.73 11.09 14.56
C ASN A 241 21.33 11.06 15.98
N THR A 242 22.32 10.21 16.26
CA THR A 242 22.87 10.00 17.61
C THR A 242 23.62 11.23 18.12
N ASP A 243 24.75 11.58 17.50
CA ASP A 243 25.67 12.62 18.02
C ASP A 243 25.64 13.93 17.23
N LYS A 244 25.17 13.88 15.99
CA LYS A 244 24.95 15.03 15.12
C LYS A 244 23.62 14.85 14.42
N PRO A 245 22.60 15.65 14.73
CA PRO A 245 21.33 15.60 14.02
C PRO A 245 21.55 15.72 12.51
N MET A 246 21.29 14.66 11.76
CA MET A 246 21.52 14.62 10.31
C MET A 246 20.24 14.86 9.51
N GLY A 247 19.12 15.21 10.16
CA GLY A 247 17.84 15.41 9.52
C GLY A 247 17.29 14.14 8.86
N GLU A 248 17.73 12.97 9.29
CA GLU A 248 17.22 11.70 8.79
C GLU A 248 15.84 11.45 9.36
N ILE A 249 14.94 11.05 8.47
CA ILE A 249 13.55 10.70 8.81
C ILE A 249 13.17 9.34 8.26
N LEU A 250 12.21 8.74 8.91
CA LEU A 250 11.57 7.50 8.49
C LEU A 250 10.12 7.78 8.15
N LEU A 251 9.66 7.23 7.05
CA LEU A 251 8.24 7.13 6.77
C LEU A 251 7.68 5.98 7.59
N ARG A 252 6.62 6.22 8.35
CA ARG A 252 5.92 5.18 9.09
C ARG A 252 5.17 4.31 8.08
N LYS A 253 5.62 3.11 7.95
CA LYS A 253 4.90 2.04 7.26
C LYS A 253 3.72 1.69 8.15
N GLY A 254 2.49 1.84 7.74
CA GLY A 254 1.30 1.56 8.54
C GLY A 254 1.54 1.65 10.06
N MET A 255 0.80 2.39 10.81
CA MET A 255 1.10 2.57 12.23
C MET A 255 0.94 1.25 12.98
N GLY A 256 2.00 0.70 13.54
CA GLY A 256 1.88 -0.46 14.40
C GLY A 256 3.16 -1.11 14.90
N LEU A 257 4.24 -1.04 14.15
CA LEU A 257 5.49 -1.64 14.59
C LEU A 257 6.60 -0.59 14.57
N GLU A 258 7.10 -0.24 15.76
CA GLU A 258 8.46 0.18 15.93
C GLU A 258 9.36 -1.01 15.57
N THR A 259 9.48 -1.30 14.29
CA THR A 259 10.60 -2.12 13.87
C THR A 259 11.81 -1.23 13.96
N GLU A 260 12.61 -1.50 14.96
CA GLU A 260 14.00 -1.12 14.96
C GLU A 260 14.56 -1.38 13.56
N TYR A 261 15.38 -0.43 13.10
CA TYR A 261 16.11 -0.54 11.85
C TYR A 261 17.14 -1.67 11.95
N ASP A 262 16.68 -2.88 11.92
CA ASP A 262 17.52 -3.97 11.44
C ASP A 262 17.50 -3.87 9.93
N SER A 263 18.68 -3.76 9.37
CA SER A 263 18.90 -3.67 7.92
C SER A 263 18.30 -4.82 7.12
N GLU A 264 17.72 -5.79 7.78
CA GLU A 264 17.04 -6.94 7.23
C GLU A 264 15.51 -6.76 7.13
N ASP A 265 14.88 -5.91 7.99
CA ASP A 265 13.43 -5.73 8.07
C ASP A 265 12.86 -4.56 7.23
N GLU A 266 13.72 -3.74 6.60
CA GLU A 266 13.26 -2.71 5.65
C GLU A 266 12.53 -3.27 4.42
N LEU A 267 12.51 -4.58 4.29
CA LEU A 267 12.07 -5.25 3.09
C LEU A 267 10.57 -5.55 3.05
N GLU A 268 9.87 -5.35 4.17
CA GLU A 268 8.48 -5.78 4.28
C GLU A 268 7.55 -4.64 4.68
N GLY A 269 6.73 -4.22 3.72
CA GLY A 269 5.77 -3.12 3.85
C GLY A 269 4.78 -3.27 4.99
N GLY A 270 4.38 -2.15 5.55
CA GLY A 270 3.60 -1.94 6.75
C GLY A 270 2.18 -2.51 6.83
N LYS A 271 1.81 -3.46 6.00
CA LYS A 271 0.77 -4.43 6.26
C LYS A 271 1.43 -5.72 6.71
N LEU A 272 0.91 -6.33 7.76
CA LEU A 272 1.29 -7.70 8.13
C LEU A 272 1.29 -8.58 6.89
N LYS A 273 2.36 -9.32 6.65
CA LYS A 273 2.37 -10.32 5.59
C LYS A 273 1.73 -11.59 6.09
N VAL A 274 1.03 -12.28 5.21
CA VAL A 274 0.46 -13.60 5.52
C VAL A 274 1.55 -14.59 5.96
N GLU A 275 2.76 -14.49 5.38
CA GLU A 275 3.91 -15.32 5.77
C GLU A 275 4.38 -15.06 7.22
N GLN A 276 4.26 -13.83 7.74
CA GLN A 276 4.53 -13.49 9.14
C GLN A 276 3.42 -13.94 10.08
N LEU A 277 2.23 -14.19 9.54
CA LEU A 277 1.09 -14.66 10.30
C LEU A 277 1.14 -16.18 10.55
N ASP A 278 2.10 -16.90 9.97
CA ASP A 278 2.21 -18.37 10.03
C ASP A 278 0.82 -19.04 9.93
N ARG A 279 0.12 -18.72 8.82
CA ARG A 279 -1.28 -19.08 8.58
C ARG A 279 -1.50 -20.60 8.60
N ASP A 280 -0.52 -21.33 8.13
CA ASP A 280 -0.59 -22.78 7.97
C ASP A 280 -0.26 -23.53 9.27
N ASN A 281 0.23 -22.82 10.30
CA ASN A 281 0.42 -23.38 11.62
C ASN A 281 -0.91 -23.42 12.39
N PRO A 282 -1.58 -24.59 12.52
CA PRO A 282 -2.85 -24.69 13.22
C PRO A 282 -2.73 -24.38 14.72
N ASP A 283 -1.51 -24.34 15.25
CA ASP A 283 -1.20 -24.09 16.66
C ASP A 283 -0.80 -22.63 16.93
N ASN A 284 -0.80 -21.78 15.91
CA ASN A 284 -0.48 -20.37 16.10
C ASN A 284 -1.48 -19.68 17.03
N THR A 285 -0.98 -19.17 18.16
CA THR A 285 -1.72 -18.42 19.17
C THR A 285 -1.38 -16.93 19.18
N ASP A 286 -0.61 -16.45 18.22
CA ASP A 286 -0.22 -15.05 18.14
C ASP A 286 -1.41 -14.16 17.74
N VAL A 287 -1.42 -12.95 18.28
CA VAL A 287 -2.41 -11.92 17.96
C VAL A 287 -1.67 -10.73 17.36
N PHE A 288 -2.01 -10.40 16.14
CA PHE A 288 -1.42 -9.29 15.42
C PHE A 288 -2.41 -8.13 15.34
N VAL A 289 -1.94 -6.91 15.58
CA VAL A 289 -2.76 -5.70 15.49
C VAL A 289 -2.09 -4.71 14.55
N ASP A 290 -2.77 -4.40 13.46
CA ASP A 290 -2.34 -3.37 12.52
C ASP A 290 -3.27 -2.15 12.59
N LYS A 291 -2.69 -0.95 12.65
CA LYS A 291 -3.47 0.30 12.65
C LYS A 291 -3.78 0.73 11.22
N ILE A 292 -5.03 1.02 10.96
CA ILE A 292 -5.48 1.56 9.68
C ILE A 292 -5.07 3.04 9.60
N ILE A 293 -4.23 3.38 8.64
CA ILE A 293 -3.96 4.78 8.30
C ILE A 293 -5.16 5.29 7.51
N VAL A 294 -5.94 6.18 8.13
CA VAL A 294 -7.16 6.72 7.53
C VAL A 294 -6.80 7.78 6.49
N THR A 295 -6.57 7.33 5.25
CA THR A 295 -6.42 8.23 4.10
C THR A 295 -7.78 8.81 3.70
N PRO A 296 -7.84 9.89 2.90
CA PRO A 296 -9.12 10.42 2.39
C PRO A 296 -9.96 9.35 1.67
N LYS A 297 -9.34 8.46 0.90
CA LYS A 297 -10.02 7.34 0.24
C LYS A 297 -10.58 6.33 1.25
N ILE A 298 -9.79 5.96 2.25
CA ILE A 298 -10.24 5.04 3.31
C ILE A 298 -11.38 5.68 4.10
N LYS A 299 -11.28 6.96 4.44
CA LYS A 299 -12.35 7.70 5.12
C LYS A 299 -13.65 7.70 4.31
N GLN A 300 -13.56 8.03 3.02
CA GLN A 300 -14.71 7.98 2.11
C GLN A 300 -15.35 6.59 2.05
N LEU A 301 -14.53 5.53 1.98
CA LEU A 301 -15.03 4.15 1.99
C LEU A 301 -15.65 3.77 3.33
N GLN A 302 -15.10 4.22 4.46
CA GLN A 302 -15.66 4.00 5.80
C GLN A 302 -17.03 4.67 5.93
N GLU A 303 -17.17 5.93 5.51
CA GLU A 303 -18.44 6.66 5.51
C GLU A 303 -19.48 5.96 4.62
N LYS A 304 -19.11 5.60 3.40
CA LYS A 304 -19.95 4.85 2.47
C LYS A 304 -20.36 3.48 3.03
N LEU A 305 -19.45 2.76 3.67
CA LEU A 305 -19.75 1.47 4.30
C LEU A 305 -20.75 1.60 5.45
N VAL A 306 -20.61 2.61 6.30
CA VAL A 306 -21.55 2.89 7.40
C VAL A 306 -22.97 3.11 6.85
N GLU A 307 -23.10 3.88 5.77
CA GLU A 307 -24.38 4.11 5.10
C GLU A 307 -24.95 2.82 4.51
N LEU A 308 -24.16 2.08 3.72
CA LEU A 308 -24.59 0.84 3.07
C LEU A 308 -24.95 -0.26 4.08
N ILE A 309 -24.19 -0.37 5.18
CA ILE A 309 -24.48 -1.31 6.27
C ILE A 309 -25.78 -0.92 6.96
N SER A 310 -26.04 0.36 7.18
CA SER A 310 -27.29 0.82 7.82
C SER A 310 -28.52 0.48 6.98
N ASN A 311 -28.39 0.47 5.66
CA ASN A 311 -29.46 0.21 4.68
C ASN A 311 -29.44 -1.22 4.12
N ALA A 312 -28.58 -2.11 4.64
CA ALA A 312 -28.40 -3.46 4.10
C ALA A 312 -29.71 -4.29 4.13
N LYS A 313 -29.96 -5.02 3.05
CA LYS A 313 -31.01 -6.04 2.99
C LYS A 313 -30.61 -7.24 3.84
N VAL A 314 -31.22 -7.34 4.98
CA VAL A 314 -30.93 -8.34 6.00
C VAL A 314 -31.79 -9.60 5.75
N PRO A 315 -31.23 -10.82 5.87
CA PRO A 315 -32.02 -12.05 5.76
C PRO A 315 -33.18 -12.06 6.76
N PRO A 316 -34.35 -12.62 6.40
CA PRO A 316 -35.49 -12.74 7.32
C PRO A 316 -35.09 -13.45 8.62
N VAL A 317 -35.64 -12.99 9.73
CA VAL A 317 -35.37 -13.48 11.09
C VAL A 317 -35.57 -15.01 11.25
N ASN A 318 -36.42 -15.62 10.43
CA ASN A 318 -36.74 -17.03 10.44
C ASN A 318 -35.86 -17.92 9.55
N SER A 319 -34.82 -17.37 8.89
CA SER A 319 -33.95 -18.14 7.98
C SER A 319 -33.03 -19.16 8.67
N GLY A 320 -33.18 -19.42 9.95
CA GLY A 320 -32.40 -20.40 10.75
C GLY A 320 -30.91 -20.02 10.92
N PHE A 321 -30.38 -19.16 10.05
CA PHE A 321 -29.00 -18.65 10.08
C PHE A 321 -28.86 -17.51 11.08
N TYR A 322 -29.92 -16.76 11.26
CA TYR A 322 -29.91 -15.48 11.97
C TYR A 322 -30.03 -15.60 13.48
N HIS A 323 -30.82 -16.57 13.98
CA HIS A 323 -31.15 -16.63 15.39
C HIS A 323 -30.46 -17.73 16.20
N SER A 324 -30.21 -18.89 15.64
CA SER A 324 -29.57 -19.97 16.40
C SER A 324 -28.09 -19.72 16.68
N GLY A 325 -27.42 -19.03 15.75
CA GLY A 325 -26.00 -18.66 15.92
C GLY A 325 -25.82 -17.42 16.82
N SER A 326 -26.61 -16.35 16.62
CA SER A 326 -26.44 -15.09 17.35
C SER A 326 -26.87 -15.17 18.81
N LYS A 327 -27.97 -15.86 19.15
CA LYS A 327 -28.37 -16.08 20.56
C LYS A 327 -27.38 -16.93 21.35
N LYS A 328 -26.71 -17.90 20.71
CA LYS A 328 -25.63 -18.67 21.33
C LYS A 328 -24.32 -17.88 21.41
N ARG A 329 -24.03 -17.03 20.41
CA ARG A 329 -22.77 -16.28 20.31
C ARG A 329 -22.76 -14.94 21.04
N GLY A 330 -23.91 -14.31 21.27
CA GLY A 330 -23.93 -13.00 21.88
C GLY A 330 -25.32 -12.39 22.03
N GLU A 331 -25.31 -11.12 22.38
CA GLU A 331 -26.45 -10.25 22.58
C GLU A 331 -26.43 -9.16 21.51
N ILE A 332 -27.57 -8.87 20.87
CA ILE A 332 -27.74 -7.72 19.99
C ILE A 332 -28.03 -6.50 20.87
N ILE A 333 -27.22 -5.48 20.74
CA ILE A 333 -27.41 -4.21 21.43
C ILE A 333 -28.32 -3.32 20.61
N GLY A 334 -29.48 -2.95 21.17
CA GLY A 334 -30.50 -2.16 20.48
C GLY A 334 -31.37 -2.96 19.50
N SER A 335 -32.35 -2.30 18.89
CA SER A 335 -33.42 -2.95 18.11
C SER A 335 -33.07 -3.31 16.68
N LYS A 336 -31.92 -2.86 16.14
CA LYS A 336 -31.54 -2.96 14.73
C LYS A 336 -30.23 -3.72 14.48
N GLY A 337 -29.82 -4.60 15.39
CA GLY A 337 -28.62 -5.40 15.21
C GLY A 337 -28.86 -6.63 14.34
N TYR A 338 -27.81 -7.08 13.63
CA TYR A 338 -27.85 -8.26 12.78
C TYR A 338 -26.47 -8.90 12.55
N THR A 339 -26.46 -10.10 12.01
CA THR A 339 -25.26 -10.77 11.50
C THR A 339 -25.61 -11.55 10.24
N PHE A 340 -24.78 -11.46 9.19
CA PHE A 340 -24.88 -12.27 7.99
C PHE A 340 -23.53 -12.40 7.28
N ASN A 341 -23.45 -13.33 6.32
CA ASN A 341 -22.23 -13.60 5.57
C ASN A 341 -22.34 -13.11 4.13
N LEU A 342 -21.22 -12.58 3.61
CA LEU A 342 -20.95 -12.24 2.23
C LEU A 342 -19.77 -13.10 1.71
N GLY A 343 -19.51 -13.08 0.41
CA GLY A 343 -18.49 -13.90 -0.21
C GLY A 343 -19.00 -15.30 -0.58
N GLY A 344 -18.18 -16.31 -0.36
CA GLY A 344 -18.52 -17.70 -0.66
C GLY A 344 -18.11 -18.66 0.45
N GLY A 345 -18.93 -19.68 0.70
CA GLY A 345 -18.66 -20.64 1.76
C GLY A 345 -19.72 -21.73 1.86
N ARG A 346 -19.70 -22.47 2.98
CA ARG A 346 -20.70 -23.49 3.28
C ARG A 346 -22.09 -22.90 3.43
N ARG A 347 -23.05 -23.53 2.78
CA ARG A 347 -24.45 -23.19 2.89
C ARG A 347 -25.21 -24.37 3.50
N ARG A 348 -26.14 -24.09 4.41
CA ARG A 348 -26.93 -25.12 5.04
C ARG A 348 -27.71 -25.91 3.98
N PHE A 349 -27.50 -27.24 3.93
CA PHE A 349 -28.16 -28.17 2.98
C PHE A 349 -27.85 -27.90 1.49
N LYS A 350 -26.79 -27.15 1.16
CA LYS A 350 -26.39 -26.87 -0.23
C LYS A 350 -24.87 -27.02 -0.38
N PRO A 351 -24.38 -27.27 -1.59
CA PRO A 351 -22.94 -27.24 -1.86
C PRO A 351 -22.30 -25.91 -1.44
N VAL A 352 -21.00 -25.89 -1.24
CA VAL A 352 -20.20 -24.66 -1.08
C VAL A 352 -20.48 -23.77 -2.29
N GLY A 353 -20.57 -22.50 -2.08
CA GLY A 353 -20.80 -21.53 -3.15
C GLY A 353 -21.12 -20.13 -2.63
N GLU A 354 -21.38 -19.22 -3.55
CA GLU A 354 -21.68 -17.82 -3.27
C GLU A 354 -22.90 -17.63 -2.35
N PHE A 355 -22.79 -16.70 -1.40
CA PHE A 355 -23.92 -16.37 -0.52
C PHE A 355 -24.93 -15.47 -1.26
N LYS A 356 -26.22 -15.72 -1.01
CA LYS A 356 -27.33 -14.96 -1.60
C LYS A 356 -27.22 -13.45 -1.30
N GLN A 357 -26.68 -13.11 -0.16
CA GLN A 357 -26.52 -11.73 0.32
C GLN A 357 -25.63 -10.89 -0.58
N ASN A 358 -24.71 -11.48 -1.35
CA ASN A 358 -23.91 -10.76 -2.35
C ASN A 358 -24.82 -10.14 -3.42
N LYS A 359 -25.83 -10.89 -3.87
CA LYS A 359 -26.81 -10.43 -4.88
C LYS A 359 -27.87 -9.49 -4.31
N GLU A 360 -28.16 -9.62 -3.03
CA GLU A 360 -29.10 -8.74 -2.32
C GLU A 360 -28.49 -7.41 -1.93
N ASN A 361 -27.15 -7.37 -1.72
CA ASN A 361 -26.38 -6.19 -1.33
C ASN A 361 -25.13 -6.02 -2.20
N PRO A 362 -25.22 -5.88 -3.52
CA PRO A 362 -24.07 -5.93 -4.43
C PRO A 362 -23.10 -4.75 -4.21
N GLU A 363 -23.63 -3.56 -3.97
CA GLU A 363 -22.83 -2.38 -3.72
C GLU A 363 -22.07 -2.48 -2.38
N LEU A 364 -22.72 -2.99 -1.33
CA LEU A 364 -22.10 -3.24 -0.03
C LEU A 364 -20.97 -4.26 -0.17
N PHE A 365 -21.22 -5.38 -0.86
CA PHE A 365 -20.19 -6.41 -1.06
C PHE A 365 -18.98 -5.86 -1.82
N LYS A 366 -19.20 -5.16 -2.93
CA LYS A 366 -18.14 -4.52 -3.71
C LYS A 366 -17.33 -3.51 -2.88
N THR A 367 -18.01 -2.67 -2.09
CA THR A 367 -17.35 -1.64 -1.28
C THR A 367 -16.55 -2.26 -0.12
N ILE A 368 -17.03 -3.36 0.49
CA ILE A 368 -16.25 -4.10 1.51
C ILE A 368 -14.99 -4.68 0.88
N VAL A 369 -15.06 -5.30 -0.30
CA VAL A 369 -13.88 -5.85 -0.99
C VAL A 369 -12.88 -4.76 -1.32
N GLU A 370 -13.32 -3.60 -1.82
CA GLU A 370 -12.45 -2.46 -2.09
C GLU A 370 -11.76 -1.95 -0.81
N TYR A 371 -12.50 -1.83 0.28
CA TYR A 371 -11.97 -1.44 1.57
C TYR A 371 -10.98 -2.47 2.13
N ALA A 372 -11.33 -3.76 2.06
CA ALA A 372 -10.48 -4.87 2.51
C ALA A 372 -9.13 -4.88 1.80
N ASN A 373 -9.10 -4.66 0.48
CA ASN A 373 -7.86 -4.60 -0.30
C ASN A 373 -6.91 -3.47 0.15
N LEU A 374 -7.45 -2.42 0.77
CA LEU A 374 -6.64 -1.32 1.30
C LEU A 374 -6.14 -1.55 2.72
N ILE A 375 -6.85 -2.34 3.54
CA ILE A 375 -6.57 -2.45 4.97
C ILE A 375 -6.07 -3.81 5.44
N LEU A 376 -6.41 -4.90 4.75
CA LEU A 376 -5.99 -6.25 5.16
C LEU A 376 -4.51 -6.49 4.86
N PRO A 377 -3.85 -7.42 5.55
CA PRO A 377 -2.47 -7.83 5.28
C PRO A 377 -2.28 -8.18 3.80
N THR A 378 -1.13 -7.81 3.23
CA THR A 378 -0.82 -8.12 1.84
C THR A 378 -0.78 -9.63 1.62
N GLY A 379 -1.53 -10.11 0.62
CA GLY A 379 -1.65 -11.55 0.33
C GLY A 379 -2.58 -12.31 1.29
N PHE A 380 -3.34 -11.60 2.15
CA PHE A 380 -4.34 -12.26 2.98
C PHE A 380 -5.54 -12.69 2.14
N GLU A 381 -5.76 -13.99 2.09
CA GLU A 381 -6.87 -14.59 1.35
C GLU A 381 -8.04 -14.89 2.28
N TYR A 382 -9.24 -14.65 1.81
CA TYR A 382 -10.47 -14.97 2.51
C TYR A 382 -11.56 -15.36 1.51
N SER A 383 -12.47 -16.22 1.94
CA SER A 383 -13.65 -16.59 1.15
C SER A 383 -14.94 -16.09 1.77
N VAL A 384 -14.94 -15.84 3.07
CA VAL A 384 -16.11 -15.42 3.84
C VAL A 384 -15.86 -14.09 4.53
N ILE A 385 -16.86 -13.22 4.47
CA ILE A 385 -16.94 -11.99 5.24
C ILE A 385 -18.16 -12.09 6.14
N THR A 386 -17.97 -12.14 7.47
CA THR A 386 -19.08 -12.01 8.42
C THR A 386 -19.25 -10.55 8.81
N LEU A 387 -20.41 -10.00 8.52
CA LEU A 387 -20.78 -8.64 8.92
C LEU A 387 -21.68 -8.69 10.15
N ASN A 388 -21.28 -8.05 11.23
CA ASN A 388 -22.02 -7.91 12.47
C ASN A 388 -22.36 -6.44 12.72
N LYS A 389 -23.66 -6.14 12.89
CA LYS A 389 -24.13 -4.85 13.39
C LYS A 389 -24.62 -5.01 14.82
N ASN A 390 -24.02 -4.25 15.75
CA ASN A 390 -24.40 -4.15 17.14
C ASN A 390 -24.41 -5.50 17.90
N LEU A 391 -23.57 -6.46 17.48
CA LEU A 391 -23.40 -7.73 18.17
C LEU A 391 -22.36 -7.62 19.29
N LYS A 392 -22.77 -7.86 20.53
CA LYS A 392 -21.90 -8.07 21.69
C LYS A 392 -21.68 -9.58 21.86
N ALA A 393 -20.61 -10.09 21.25
CA ALA A 393 -20.29 -11.51 21.28
C ALA A 393 -19.88 -11.95 22.69
N LYS A 394 -20.46 -13.06 23.17
CA LYS A 394 -20.02 -13.80 24.38
C LYS A 394 -18.69 -14.49 24.09
N LYS A 395 -17.99 -14.95 25.12
CA LYS A 395 -16.77 -15.74 24.99
C LYS A 395 -17.05 -17.01 24.16
N HIS A 396 -16.33 -17.20 23.06
CA HIS A 396 -16.47 -18.34 22.15
C HIS A 396 -15.19 -18.56 21.34
N LYS A 397 -15.11 -19.70 20.66
CA LYS A 397 -14.12 -20.01 19.60
C LYS A 397 -14.87 -20.21 18.29
N ASP A 398 -14.22 -19.87 17.17
CA ASP A 398 -14.77 -19.98 15.83
C ASP A 398 -14.44 -21.33 15.18
N GLY A 399 -15.12 -22.39 15.59
CA GLY A 399 -14.83 -23.76 15.14
C GLY A 399 -15.03 -24.07 13.65
N GLY A 400 -15.30 -23.06 12.80
CA GLY A 400 -15.47 -23.22 11.36
C GLY A 400 -14.45 -22.44 10.52
N ASN A 401 -13.51 -21.77 11.17
CA ASN A 401 -12.46 -20.99 10.50
C ASN A 401 -11.23 -21.87 10.27
N ASP A 402 -10.59 -21.67 9.13
CA ASP A 402 -9.31 -22.27 8.77
C ASP A 402 -8.20 -21.25 8.96
N GLY A 403 -7.31 -21.51 9.91
CA GLY A 403 -6.19 -20.64 10.23
C GLY A 403 -6.59 -19.27 10.78
N LEU A 404 -5.84 -18.26 10.38
CA LEU A 404 -6.03 -16.88 10.83
C LEU A 404 -7.23 -16.21 10.18
N GLY A 405 -7.97 -15.45 10.97
CA GLY A 405 -8.97 -14.51 10.51
C GLY A 405 -8.58 -13.08 10.83
N CYS A 406 -9.02 -12.11 10.03
CA CYS A 406 -8.87 -10.68 10.28
C CYS A 406 -10.20 -10.07 10.67
N ILE A 407 -10.20 -9.18 11.67
CA ILE A 407 -11.38 -8.41 12.08
C ILE A 407 -11.06 -6.92 12.07
N THR A 408 -12.00 -6.11 11.56
CA THR A 408 -11.96 -4.65 11.64
C THR A 408 -13.32 -4.09 12.00
N PHE A 409 -13.37 -2.80 12.37
CA PHE A 409 -14.54 -2.19 12.97
C PHE A 409 -14.83 -0.82 12.40
N LEU A 410 -16.12 -0.49 12.26
CA LEU A 410 -16.62 0.81 11.84
C LEU A 410 -17.76 1.28 12.74
N GLY A 411 -18.18 2.51 12.56
CA GLY A 411 -19.33 3.10 13.24
C GLY A 411 -18.96 4.08 14.34
N ASP A 412 -19.99 4.69 14.92
CA ASP A 412 -19.85 5.63 16.04
C ASP A 412 -20.28 4.94 17.34
N TYR A 413 -19.28 4.56 18.13
CA TYR A 413 -19.47 3.83 19.37
C TYR A 413 -18.35 4.11 20.38
N THR A 414 -18.62 3.84 21.64
CA THR A 414 -17.66 3.92 22.75
C THR A 414 -17.48 2.54 23.39
N GLY A 415 -16.25 2.16 23.74
CA GLY A 415 -15.92 0.80 24.17
C GLY A 415 -15.76 -0.14 22.98
N GLY A 416 -16.27 -1.38 23.06
CA GLY A 416 -16.38 -2.29 21.93
C GLY A 416 -15.07 -2.95 21.48
N GLY A 417 -14.01 -2.89 22.28
CA GLY A 417 -12.79 -3.62 22.02
C GLY A 417 -12.99 -5.13 21.99
N LEU A 418 -11.97 -5.86 21.61
CA LEU A 418 -11.98 -7.33 21.56
C LEU A 418 -11.12 -7.90 22.68
N TYR A 419 -11.71 -8.69 23.58
CA TYR A 419 -10.96 -9.53 24.50
C TYR A 419 -10.58 -10.82 23.78
N ILE A 420 -9.29 -11.13 23.75
CA ILE A 420 -8.77 -12.42 23.27
C ILE A 420 -8.08 -13.09 24.44
N TYR A 421 -8.30 -14.38 24.61
CA TYR A 421 -7.84 -15.19 25.73
C TYR A 421 -6.68 -16.07 25.28
N ASP A 422 -5.58 -16.05 26.02
CA ASP A 422 -4.45 -16.95 25.81
C ASP A 422 -4.78 -18.39 26.24
N ASP A 423 -3.83 -19.30 26.12
CA ASP A 423 -3.98 -20.73 26.48
C ASP A 423 -4.19 -20.94 28.00
N LYS A 424 -3.84 -19.94 28.83
CA LYS A 424 -4.09 -19.94 30.29
C LYS A 424 -5.40 -19.26 30.65
N ASP A 425 -6.24 -18.98 29.65
CA ASP A 425 -7.55 -18.31 29.81
C ASP A 425 -7.46 -16.86 30.34
N LYS A 426 -6.29 -16.22 30.22
CA LYS A 426 -6.07 -14.83 30.61
C LYS A 426 -6.49 -13.90 29.46
N PRO A 427 -7.39 -12.92 29.69
CA PRO A 427 -7.83 -12.00 28.66
C PRO A 427 -6.85 -10.86 28.44
N THR A 428 -6.59 -10.53 27.17
CA THR A 428 -5.98 -9.27 26.75
C THR A 428 -7.02 -8.47 25.96
N LEU A 429 -7.16 -7.17 26.27
CA LEU A 429 -8.06 -6.27 25.57
C LEU A 429 -7.35 -5.59 24.41
N TYR A 430 -7.87 -5.76 23.20
CA TYR A 430 -7.41 -5.13 21.99
C TYR A 430 -8.32 -3.98 21.55
N PRO A 431 -7.79 -2.89 21.00
CA PRO A 431 -8.58 -1.75 20.53
C PRO A 431 -9.48 -2.13 19.34
N SER A 432 -10.49 -1.31 19.06
CA SER A 432 -11.43 -1.55 17.94
C SER A 432 -11.53 -0.37 16.97
N LYS A 433 -10.89 0.77 17.22
CA LYS A 433 -10.95 1.93 16.29
C LYS A 433 -9.74 1.97 15.39
N ASN A 434 -10.00 2.01 14.07
CA ASN A 434 -8.97 2.10 13.01
C ASN A 434 -7.87 1.03 13.15
N VAL A 435 -8.28 -0.22 13.37
CA VAL A 435 -7.37 -1.37 13.46
C VAL A 435 -7.87 -2.56 12.66
N VAL A 436 -6.93 -3.38 12.22
CA VAL A 436 -7.16 -4.77 11.82
C VAL A 436 -6.51 -5.65 12.87
N ILE A 437 -7.26 -6.60 13.42
CA ILE A 437 -6.73 -7.60 14.36
C ILE A 437 -6.75 -8.94 13.65
N ALA A 438 -5.59 -9.59 13.52
CA ALA A 438 -5.45 -10.91 12.95
C ALA A 438 -5.13 -11.92 14.05
N PHE A 439 -5.89 -13.01 14.15
CA PHE A 439 -5.69 -14.08 15.12
C PHE A 439 -6.42 -15.35 14.71
N ASN A 440 -6.01 -16.48 15.27
CA ASN A 440 -6.68 -17.75 15.05
C ASN A 440 -7.91 -17.89 15.96
N GLY A 441 -9.09 -17.49 15.45
CA GLY A 441 -10.35 -17.54 16.19
C GLY A 441 -10.83 -18.96 16.50
N ALA A 442 -10.34 -19.99 15.79
CA ALA A 442 -10.64 -21.38 16.12
C ALA A 442 -9.87 -21.87 17.35
N ARG A 443 -8.71 -21.30 17.63
CA ARG A 443 -7.85 -21.67 18.78
C ARG A 443 -8.07 -20.75 19.97
N LEU A 444 -8.08 -19.45 19.77
CA LEU A 444 -8.19 -18.44 20.81
C LEU A 444 -9.65 -18.08 21.10
N ALA A 445 -10.06 -18.29 22.34
CA ALA A 445 -11.37 -17.81 22.79
C ALA A 445 -11.38 -16.27 22.78
N HIS A 446 -12.51 -15.69 22.37
CA HIS A 446 -12.62 -14.23 22.30
C HIS A 446 -14.05 -13.77 22.61
N ARG A 447 -14.19 -12.49 22.99
CA ARG A 447 -15.48 -11.83 23.24
C ARG A 447 -15.42 -10.35 22.99
N THR A 448 -16.56 -9.74 22.74
CA THR A 448 -16.69 -8.28 22.59
C THR A 448 -16.75 -7.61 23.96
N GLN A 449 -15.97 -6.54 24.16
CA GLN A 449 -16.14 -5.62 25.29
C GLN A 449 -17.51 -4.94 25.20
N ALA A 450 -18.07 -4.55 26.34
CA ALA A 450 -19.28 -3.74 26.37
C ALA A 450 -19.10 -2.43 25.57
N PHE A 451 -20.13 -1.99 24.87
CA PHE A 451 -20.12 -0.78 24.09
C PHE A 451 -21.48 -0.09 24.08
N THR A 452 -21.47 1.18 23.70
CA THR A 452 -22.66 2.00 23.41
C THR A 452 -22.50 2.63 22.05
N GLY A 453 -23.60 2.91 21.35
CA GLY A 453 -23.60 3.42 19.98
C GLY A 453 -23.66 2.33 18.90
N ASP A 454 -23.48 2.74 17.65
CA ASP A 454 -23.55 1.83 16.49
C ASP A 454 -22.17 1.27 16.14
N ARG A 455 -22.00 -0.02 16.32
CA ARG A 455 -20.76 -0.75 16.08
C ARG A 455 -20.93 -1.81 15.01
N TYR A 456 -20.11 -1.72 13.96
CA TYR A 456 -20.06 -2.66 12.85
C TYR A 456 -18.72 -3.40 12.90
N ALA A 457 -18.76 -4.75 12.84
CA ALA A 457 -17.55 -5.57 12.76
C ALA A 457 -17.58 -6.38 11.47
N MET A 458 -16.49 -6.36 10.73
CA MET A 458 -16.26 -7.17 9.53
C MET A 458 -15.16 -8.17 9.83
N ILE A 459 -15.48 -9.45 9.68
CA ILE A 459 -14.57 -10.57 9.94
C ILE A 459 -14.31 -11.29 8.62
N PHE A 460 -13.04 -11.35 8.22
CA PHE A 460 -12.55 -11.96 6.99
C PHE A 460 -11.83 -13.26 7.32
N TYR A 461 -12.23 -14.38 6.73
CA TYR A 461 -11.63 -15.69 7.03
C TYR A 461 -11.85 -16.71 5.92
N GLN A 462 -11.05 -17.79 5.93
CA GLN A 462 -11.32 -18.98 5.16
C GLN A 462 -12.18 -19.96 5.98
N GLN A 463 -13.08 -20.67 5.33
CA GLN A 463 -13.86 -21.72 5.97
C GLN A 463 -13.18 -23.08 5.84
N VAL A 464 -13.20 -23.88 6.92
CA VAL A 464 -12.75 -25.29 6.86
C VAL A 464 -13.60 -26.05 5.85
N ASN A 465 -12.95 -26.72 4.90
CA ASN A 465 -13.61 -27.50 3.86
C ASN A 465 -14.22 -28.83 4.37
N LYS A 466 -13.84 -29.26 5.59
CA LYS A 466 -14.37 -30.48 6.22
C LYS A 466 -15.58 -30.19 7.07
N PHE A 467 -16.63 -31.00 6.92
CA PHE A 467 -17.80 -30.92 7.81
C PHE A 467 -18.33 -32.33 8.10
N LYS A 468 -18.88 -32.51 9.31
CA LYS A 468 -19.56 -33.76 9.71
C LYS A 468 -21.07 -33.59 9.50
N VAL A 469 -21.67 -34.52 8.77
CA VAL A 469 -23.13 -34.67 8.67
C VAL A 469 -23.47 -36.03 9.22
N LYS A 470 -24.24 -36.08 10.32
CA LYS A 470 -24.66 -37.32 10.98
C LYS A 470 -23.53 -38.33 11.28
N GLY A 471 -22.38 -37.81 11.75
CA GLY A 471 -21.22 -38.66 12.10
C GLY A 471 -20.32 -39.06 10.94
N ILE A 472 -20.66 -38.71 9.73
CA ILE A 472 -19.82 -38.95 8.54
C ILE A 472 -19.01 -37.68 8.27
N GLU A 473 -17.69 -37.83 8.20
CA GLU A 473 -16.81 -36.76 7.76
C GLU A 473 -16.90 -36.63 6.24
N MET A 474 -17.50 -35.55 5.77
CA MET A 474 -17.54 -35.23 4.35
C MET A 474 -16.45 -34.22 4.05
N VAL A 475 -15.51 -34.61 3.20
CA VAL A 475 -14.55 -33.70 2.60
C VAL A 475 -15.31 -33.00 1.48
N GLY A 476 -15.61 -31.71 1.64
CA GLY A 476 -16.10 -30.92 0.51
C GLY A 476 -15.04 -30.94 -0.60
N LYS A 477 -15.47 -30.83 -1.86
CA LYS A 477 -14.56 -30.52 -2.94
C LYS A 477 -13.76 -29.28 -2.57
N GLY A 478 -12.45 -29.31 -2.79
CA GLY A 478 -11.58 -28.18 -2.50
C GLY A 478 -11.99 -26.92 -3.26
N LEU A 479 -11.54 -25.75 -2.85
CA LEU A 479 -11.76 -24.49 -3.58
C LEU A 479 -11.29 -24.57 -5.05
N GLU A 480 -10.38 -25.49 -5.35
CA GLU A 480 -9.89 -25.83 -6.68
C GLU A 480 -10.99 -26.28 -7.66
N ASP A 481 -12.06 -26.90 -7.14
CA ASP A 481 -13.22 -27.31 -7.93
C ASP A 481 -14.24 -26.17 -8.17
N TYR A 482 -13.97 -24.98 -7.63
CA TYR A 482 -14.80 -23.78 -7.75
C TYR A 482 -13.99 -22.62 -8.33
N SER A 483 -13.34 -22.88 -9.46
CA SER A 483 -12.54 -21.89 -10.21
C SER A 483 -13.29 -20.59 -10.54
N ASP A 484 -14.63 -20.62 -10.48
CA ASP A 484 -15.50 -19.47 -10.70
C ASP A 484 -15.75 -18.63 -9.42
N LEU A 485 -15.39 -19.13 -8.24
CA LEU A 485 -15.41 -18.35 -7.00
C LEU A 485 -14.11 -17.58 -6.89
N LYS A 486 -14.14 -16.32 -7.29
CA LYS A 486 -13.01 -15.42 -7.10
C LYS A 486 -12.66 -15.38 -5.61
N ILE A 487 -11.42 -15.77 -5.28
CA ILE A 487 -10.78 -15.51 -3.98
C ILE A 487 -10.53 -14.00 -3.96
N TYR A 488 -11.15 -13.31 -3.04
CA TYR A 488 -11.05 -11.86 -2.89
C TYR A 488 -9.92 -11.47 -1.94
#